data_ed0ba3dfb1e3ee67c8310d2ed2383866
#
_entry.id   ed0ba3dfb1e3ee67c8310d2ed2383866
#
_cell.length_a   1.000
_cell.length_b   1.000
_cell.length_c   1.000
_cell.angle_alpha   90.00
_cell.angle_beta   90.00
_cell.angle_gamma   90.00
#
_symmetry.space_group_name_H-M   'P 1'
#
loop_
_entity.id
_entity.type
_entity.pdbx_description
1 polymer ?
#
loop_
_entity_poly.entity_id
_entity_poly.type
_entity_poly.pdbx_seq_one_letter_code
_entity_poly.pdbx_strand_id
1 'polypeptide(L)'
;MRLRVLVVIITFAFLAGCKEKPAATVKEVNALDEKSPDAPNPVEDPRFKEFFDHVRAYIKIHDAASTRVPNLKETADPQQVSGREKALADEIRIERAGAHQGDVFSPSAAREIGDIVAQDFNVRPVKDQHAILAEVPVKVPPAINTDYPTALPLATVPPGLLLKLPTLPMDLEYRFLGRHLILRDIKANLIVDFIPDAVPAAPSKSKIAGREAHP
;
A
#
# COMPACT_ATOMS: atom_id res chain seq x y z
N MET A 1 -58.31 23.80 -57.89
CA MET A 1 -57.11 24.60 -57.52
C MET A 1 -55.93 23.62 -57.41
N ARG A 2 -54.95 23.73 -58.28
CA ARG A 2 -53.91 22.69 -58.52
C ARG A 2 -52.66 23.16 -57.75
N LEU A 3 -52.24 22.37 -56.74
CA LEU A 3 -51.00 22.58 -55.98
C LEU A 3 -49.87 21.84 -56.65
N ARG A 4 -48.85 22.53 -57.13
CA ARG A 4 -47.64 21.99 -57.73
C ARG A 4 -46.64 21.69 -56.64
N VAL A 5 -46.20 20.39 -56.56
CA VAL A 5 -45.13 19.93 -55.70
C VAL A 5 -43.80 20.16 -56.41
N LEU A 6 -42.93 20.93 -55.78
CA LEU A 6 -41.56 21.17 -56.21
C LEU A 6 -40.64 20.16 -55.54
N VAL A 7 -40.02 19.28 -56.32
CA VAL A 7 -39.02 18.31 -55.86
C VAL A 7 -37.65 18.98 -55.97
N VAL A 8 -37.01 19.18 -54.79
CA VAL A 8 -35.61 19.63 -54.73
C VAL A 8 -34.74 18.39 -54.46
N ILE A 9 -33.90 18.07 -55.43
CA ILE A 9 -32.88 17.03 -55.29
C ILE A 9 -31.63 17.67 -54.70
N ILE A 10 -31.29 17.30 -53.49
CA ILE A 10 -30.01 17.66 -52.88
C ILE A 10 -29.05 16.51 -52.99
N THR A 11 -28.03 16.69 -53.83
CA THR A 11 -26.87 15.79 -53.93
C THR A 11 -25.97 15.93 -52.72
N PHE A 12 -25.82 14.85 -51.95
CA PHE A 12 -24.93 14.79 -50.81
C PHE A 12 -23.56 14.26 -51.27
N ALA A 13 -22.54 15.09 -51.11
CA ALA A 13 -21.16 14.74 -51.38
C ALA A 13 -20.62 13.82 -50.27
N PHE A 14 -19.96 12.74 -50.67
CA PHE A 14 -19.22 11.84 -49.81
C PHE A 14 -18.02 12.58 -49.19
N LEU A 15 -18.00 12.67 -47.88
CA LEU A 15 -16.81 12.99 -47.08
C LEU A 15 -16.31 11.70 -46.45
N ALA A 16 -15.03 11.42 -46.67
CA ALA A 16 -14.30 10.26 -46.21
C ALA A 16 -14.34 10.13 -44.65
N GLY A 17 -14.80 8.94 -44.21
CA GLY A 17 -14.87 8.62 -42.78
C GLY A 17 -13.49 8.41 -42.17
N CYS A 18 -13.18 9.18 -41.17
CA CYS A 18 -12.18 8.80 -40.16
C CYS A 18 -12.71 7.59 -39.39
N LYS A 19 -11.99 6.48 -39.44
CA LYS A 19 -12.23 5.33 -38.54
C LYS A 19 -11.85 5.74 -37.14
N GLU A 20 -12.80 6.07 -36.31
CA GLU A 20 -12.64 6.06 -34.88
C GLU A 20 -12.35 4.61 -34.41
N LYS A 21 -11.21 4.42 -33.74
CA LYS A 21 -10.92 3.20 -32.98
C LYS A 21 -11.98 3.07 -31.88
N PRO A 22 -12.64 1.92 -31.72
CA PRO A 22 -13.54 1.73 -30.59
C PRO A 22 -12.75 1.84 -29.30
N ALA A 23 -13.27 2.62 -28.34
CA ALA A 23 -12.77 2.68 -26.99
C ALA A 23 -12.78 1.27 -26.39
N ALA A 24 -11.65 0.86 -25.83
CA ALA A 24 -11.53 -0.43 -25.14
C ALA A 24 -12.60 -0.52 -24.06
N THR A 25 -13.39 -1.57 -24.11
CA THR A 25 -14.47 -1.81 -23.14
C THR A 25 -13.85 -2.15 -21.78
N VAL A 26 -14.49 -1.68 -20.72
CA VAL A 26 -14.10 -1.87 -19.31
C VAL A 26 -13.79 -3.36 -18.94
N LYS A 27 -14.21 -4.31 -19.73
CA LYS A 27 -13.88 -5.73 -19.61
C LYS A 27 -12.42 -6.08 -19.88
N GLU A 28 -11.69 -5.29 -20.68
CA GLU A 28 -10.27 -5.56 -20.97
C GLU A 28 -9.34 -5.11 -19.84
N VAL A 29 -9.76 -4.17 -19.00
CA VAL A 29 -8.95 -3.68 -17.88
C VAL A 29 -8.93 -4.68 -16.72
N ASN A 30 -10.00 -5.45 -16.52
CA ASN A 30 -10.08 -6.47 -15.47
C ASN A 30 -9.34 -7.78 -15.80
N ALA A 31 -8.94 -7.98 -17.06
CA ALA A 31 -8.16 -9.16 -17.46
C ALA A 31 -6.66 -9.06 -17.10
N LEU A 32 -6.20 -7.89 -16.64
CA LEU A 32 -4.81 -7.69 -16.21
C LEU A 32 -4.56 -8.06 -14.75
N ASP A 33 -5.63 -8.34 -13.98
CA ASP A 33 -5.56 -8.72 -12.56
C ASP A 33 -5.54 -10.25 -12.33
N GLU A 34 -5.66 -11.03 -13.38
CA GLU A 34 -5.46 -12.47 -13.29
C GLU A 34 -3.94 -12.73 -13.29
N LYS A 35 -3.43 -13.11 -12.13
CA LYS A 35 -2.05 -13.53 -11.84
C LYS A 35 -1.49 -14.31 -13.04
N SER A 36 -0.68 -13.64 -13.87
CA SER A 36 0.05 -14.32 -14.95
C SER A 36 0.90 -15.42 -14.33
N PRO A 37 0.73 -16.70 -14.71
CA PRO A 37 1.53 -17.80 -14.15
C PRO A 37 3.03 -17.63 -14.39
N ASP A 38 3.41 -16.76 -15.32
CA ASP A 38 4.80 -16.50 -15.76
C ASP A 38 5.39 -15.19 -15.22
N ALA A 39 4.71 -14.49 -14.28
CA ALA A 39 5.38 -13.39 -13.60
C ALA A 39 6.61 -13.98 -12.87
N PRO A 40 7.86 -13.54 -13.19
CA PRO A 40 9.04 -14.08 -12.53
C PRO A 40 8.85 -13.88 -11.02
N ASN A 41 8.92 -14.99 -10.29
CA ASN A 41 8.87 -14.95 -8.83
C ASN A 41 10.02 -13.99 -8.41
N PRO A 42 9.75 -12.87 -7.74
CA PRO A 42 10.81 -11.95 -7.36
C PRO A 42 11.85 -12.78 -6.61
N VAL A 43 13.08 -12.73 -7.09
CA VAL A 43 14.18 -13.46 -6.43
C VAL A 43 14.26 -12.91 -5.01
N GLU A 44 13.81 -13.72 -4.06
CA GLU A 44 13.87 -13.34 -2.65
C GLU A 44 15.35 -13.14 -2.28
N ASP A 45 15.71 -11.95 -1.81
CA ASP A 45 17.06 -11.69 -1.33
C ASP A 45 17.36 -12.61 -0.14
N PRO A 46 18.42 -13.44 -0.19
CA PRO A 46 18.73 -14.39 0.88
C PRO A 46 18.87 -13.75 2.27
N ARG A 47 19.20 -12.46 2.34
CA ARG A 47 19.29 -11.69 3.59
C ARG A 47 17.95 -11.62 4.32
N PHE A 48 16.84 -11.69 3.57
CA PHE A 48 15.48 -11.59 4.10
C PHE A 48 14.75 -12.93 4.12
N LYS A 49 15.46 -14.06 3.99
CA LYS A 49 14.84 -15.39 3.97
C LYS A 49 13.91 -15.62 5.18
N GLU A 50 14.39 -15.36 6.38
CA GLU A 50 13.61 -15.51 7.62
C GLU A 50 12.36 -14.60 7.62
N PHE A 51 12.52 -13.36 7.18
CA PHE A 51 11.40 -12.43 7.03
C PHE A 51 10.33 -12.97 6.06
N PHE A 52 10.73 -13.47 4.91
CA PHE A 52 9.79 -14.07 3.96
C PHE A 52 9.13 -15.34 4.50
N ASP A 53 9.83 -16.15 5.30
CA ASP A 53 9.24 -17.31 5.98
C ASP A 53 8.13 -16.87 6.95
N HIS A 54 8.37 -15.82 7.74
CA HIS A 54 7.38 -15.24 8.67
C HIS A 54 6.21 -14.59 7.94
N VAL A 55 6.47 -13.85 6.85
CA VAL A 55 5.41 -13.29 5.99
C VAL A 55 4.52 -14.40 5.44
N ARG A 56 5.11 -15.49 4.92
CA ARG A 56 4.34 -16.64 4.44
C ARG A 56 3.52 -17.32 5.55
N ALA A 57 4.06 -17.40 6.76
CA ALA A 57 3.33 -17.91 7.91
C ALA A 57 2.13 -17.02 8.25
N TYR A 58 2.30 -15.71 8.22
CA TYR A 58 1.21 -14.76 8.42
C TYR A 58 0.13 -14.88 7.32
N ILE A 59 0.53 -14.96 6.04
CA ILE A 59 -0.43 -15.09 4.93
C ILE A 59 -1.29 -16.35 5.07
N LYS A 60 -0.73 -17.48 5.56
CA LYS A 60 -1.53 -18.67 5.86
C LYS A 60 -2.60 -18.41 6.91
N ILE A 61 -2.30 -17.61 7.93
CA ILE A 61 -3.28 -17.20 8.95
C ILE A 61 -4.36 -16.31 8.32
N HIS A 62 -3.96 -15.31 7.54
CA HIS A 62 -4.85 -14.42 6.81
C HIS A 62 -5.82 -15.20 5.91
N ASP A 63 -5.30 -16.12 5.10
CA ASP A 63 -6.09 -16.92 4.17
C ASP A 63 -7.08 -17.82 4.93
N ALA A 64 -6.63 -18.48 5.99
CA ALA A 64 -7.50 -19.31 6.83
C ALA A 64 -8.59 -18.47 7.50
N ALA A 65 -8.27 -17.29 8.03
CA ALA A 65 -9.25 -16.36 8.59
C ALA A 65 -10.24 -15.88 7.52
N SER A 66 -9.76 -15.56 6.32
CA SER A 66 -10.59 -15.10 5.21
C SER A 66 -11.65 -16.14 4.79
N THR A 67 -11.37 -17.43 4.91
CA THR A 67 -12.37 -18.49 4.62
C THR A 67 -13.52 -18.55 5.61
N ARG A 68 -13.33 -18.04 6.83
CA ARG A 68 -14.34 -18.01 7.89
C ARG A 68 -15.23 -16.77 7.83
N VAL A 69 -14.84 -15.77 7.06
CA VAL A 69 -15.59 -14.52 6.90
C VAL A 69 -16.42 -14.57 5.62
N PRO A 70 -17.69 -14.14 5.62
CA PRO A 70 -18.50 -14.09 4.41
C PRO A 70 -17.83 -13.32 3.29
N ASN A 71 -17.89 -13.86 2.08
CA ASN A 71 -17.38 -13.17 0.90
C ASN A 71 -18.17 -11.88 0.68
N LEU A 72 -17.45 -10.77 0.52
CA LEU A 72 -18.05 -9.51 0.12
C LEU A 72 -18.39 -9.60 -1.37
N LYS A 73 -19.68 -9.45 -1.71
CA LYS A 73 -20.08 -9.22 -3.10
C LYS A 73 -19.62 -7.81 -3.48
N GLU A 74 -19.39 -7.59 -4.76
CA GLU A 74 -19.07 -6.26 -5.27
C GLU A 74 -20.12 -5.26 -4.74
N THR A 75 -19.68 -4.26 -3.99
CA THR A 75 -20.52 -3.28 -3.32
C THR A 75 -19.81 -1.95 -3.19
N ALA A 76 -20.56 -0.86 -3.34
CA ALA A 76 -20.10 0.49 -3.03
C ALA A 76 -20.51 0.93 -1.61
N ASP A 77 -21.13 0.05 -0.81
CA ASP A 77 -21.57 0.35 0.54
C ASP A 77 -20.38 0.31 1.53
N PRO A 78 -19.95 1.46 2.08
CA PRO A 78 -18.82 1.52 3.01
C PRO A 78 -19.03 0.70 4.29
N GLN A 79 -20.28 0.50 4.72
CA GLN A 79 -20.58 -0.25 5.94
C GLN A 79 -20.34 -1.76 5.74
N GLN A 80 -20.66 -2.28 4.56
CA GLN A 80 -20.38 -3.66 4.23
C GLN A 80 -18.87 -3.92 4.11
N VAL A 81 -18.14 -2.97 3.52
CA VAL A 81 -16.68 -3.05 3.40
C VAL A 81 -16.04 -3.05 4.78
N SER A 82 -16.36 -2.06 5.63
CA SER A 82 -15.80 -1.95 6.98
C SER A 82 -16.24 -3.09 7.89
N GLY A 83 -17.46 -3.61 7.71
CA GLY A 83 -17.97 -4.78 8.46
C GLY A 83 -17.14 -6.03 8.16
N ARG A 84 -16.83 -6.30 6.87
CA ARG A 84 -15.98 -7.42 6.48
C ARG A 84 -14.53 -7.25 6.94
N GLU A 85 -13.98 -6.06 6.80
CA GLU A 85 -12.64 -5.69 7.29
C GLU A 85 -12.50 -6.02 8.78
N LYS A 86 -13.47 -5.55 9.60
CA LYS A 86 -13.50 -5.84 11.02
C LYS A 86 -13.64 -7.33 11.32
N ALA A 87 -14.52 -8.05 10.64
CA ALA A 87 -14.72 -9.49 10.85
C ALA A 87 -13.44 -10.28 10.54
N LEU A 88 -12.71 -9.91 9.45
CA LEU A 88 -11.44 -10.52 9.11
C LEU A 88 -10.38 -10.22 10.18
N ALA A 89 -10.31 -8.98 10.64
CA ALA A 89 -9.39 -8.59 11.71
C ALA A 89 -9.65 -9.39 13.00
N ASP A 90 -10.91 -9.60 13.37
CA ASP A 90 -11.29 -10.35 14.57
C ASP A 90 -10.87 -11.83 14.46
N GLU A 91 -11.04 -12.46 13.29
CA GLU A 91 -10.59 -13.84 13.04
C GLU A 91 -9.05 -13.95 13.10
N ILE A 92 -8.34 -12.98 12.51
CA ILE A 92 -6.86 -12.94 12.57
C ILE A 92 -6.39 -12.78 14.03
N ARG A 93 -7.05 -11.94 14.83
CA ARG A 93 -6.72 -11.75 16.24
C ARG A 93 -6.86 -13.04 17.07
N ILE A 94 -7.88 -13.86 16.77
CA ILE A 94 -8.07 -15.14 17.43
C ILE A 94 -6.87 -16.05 17.17
N GLU A 95 -6.45 -16.18 15.92
CA GLU A 95 -5.32 -17.03 15.51
C GLU A 95 -3.97 -16.47 16.03
N ARG A 96 -3.90 -15.17 16.26
CA ARG A 96 -2.71 -14.44 16.70
C ARG A 96 -2.82 -13.90 18.12
N ALA A 97 -3.60 -14.57 19.00
CA ALA A 97 -3.79 -14.11 20.38
C ALA A 97 -2.48 -13.97 21.19
N GLY A 98 -1.45 -14.75 20.85
CA GLY A 98 -0.14 -14.69 21.45
C GLY A 98 0.91 -13.91 20.66
N ALA A 99 0.52 -13.11 19.65
CA ALA A 99 1.47 -12.42 18.80
C ALA A 99 2.17 -11.27 19.52
N HIS A 100 3.46 -11.11 19.22
CA HIS A 100 4.33 -10.08 19.79
C HIS A 100 5.03 -9.29 18.68
N GLN A 101 5.52 -8.12 19.02
CA GLN A 101 6.40 -7.36 18.15
C GLN A 101 7.66 -8.17 17.82
N GLY A 102 8.01 -8.24 16.53
CA GLY A 102 9.16 -9.00 16.06
C GLY A 102 8.81 -10.40 15.54
N ASP A 103 7.55 -10.82 15.63
CA ASP A 103 7.12 -12.12 15.09
C ASP A 103 7.25 -12.20 13.57
N VAL A 104 7.13 -11.05 12.87
CA VAL A 104 7.34 -10.96 11.42
C VAL A 104 8.65 -10.25 11.12
N PHE A 105 8.86 -9.08 11.70
CA PHE A 105 10.15 -8.40 11.66
C PHE A 105 11.08 -8.96 12.74
N SER A 106 11.63 -10.17 12.50
CA SER A 106 12.64 -10.71 13.42
C SER A 106 13.76 -9.69 13.70
N PRO A 107 14.53 -9.83 14.80
CA PRO A 107 15.59 -8.88 15.11
C PRO A 107 16.61 -8.68 13.99
N SER A 108 16.86 -9.70 13.17
CA SER A 108 17.73 -9.61 11.99
C SER A 108 17.07 -8.77 10.90
N ALA A 109 15.84 -9.10 10.53
CA ALA A 109 15.08 -8.39 9.51
C ALA A 109 14.82 -6.92 9.91
N ALA A 110 14.46 -6.67 11.16
CA ALA A 110 14.24 -5.32 11.68
C ALA A 110 15.50 -4.44 11.56
N ARG A 111 16.69 -5.01 11.80
CA ARG A 111 17.95 -4.30 11.64
C ARG A 111 18.22 -3.97 10.18
N GLU A 112 18.20 -4.97 9.30
CA GLU A 112 18.50 -4.77 7.87
C GLU A 112 17.51 -3.78 7.23
N ILE A 113 16.22 -3.93 7.48
CA ILE A 113 15.18 -3.02 6.97
C ILE A 113 15.33 -1.62 7.59
N GLY A 114 15.59 -1.55 8.89
CA GLY A 114 15.83 -0.29 9.59
C GLY A 114 17.03 0.48 9.01
N ASP A 115 18.12 -0.22 8.70
CA ASP A 115 19.30 0.36 8.08
C ASP A 115 18.99 0.89 6.66
N ILE A 116 18.21 0.16 5.86
CA ILE A 116 17.75 0.63 4.54
C ILE A 116 16.93 1.92 4.69
N VAL A 117 15.98 1.97 5.63
CA VAL A 117 15.16 3.15 5.90
C VAL A 117 16.03 4.31 6.35
N ALA A 118 16.91 4.09 7.33
CA ALA A 118 17.79 5.13 7.86
C ALA A 118 18.73 5.70 6.78
N GLN A 119 19.32 4.85 5.94
CA GLN A 119 20.18 5.28 4.83
C GLN A 119 19.40 6.13 3.83
N ASP A 120 18.18 5.69 3.46
CA ASP A 120 17.34 6.45 2.53
C ASP A 120 16.98 7.82 3.09
N PHE A 121 16.60 7.90 4.38
CA PHE A 121 16.29 9.17 5.01
C PHE A 121 17.51 10.10 5.13
N ASN A 122 18.68 9.56 5.49
CA ASN A 122 19.90 10.36 5.67
C ASN A 122 20.38 11.06 4.39
N VAL A 123 20.10 10.52 3.21
CA VAL A 123 20.45 11.13 1.92
C VAL A 123 19.39 12.10 1.39
N ARG A 124 18.19 12.13 1.99
CA ARG A 124 17.13 13.05 1.58
C ARG A 124 17.40 14.47 2.07
N PRO A 125 17.02 15.49 1.30
CA PRO A 125 16.98 16.86 1.81
C PRO A 125 16.14 16.95 3.10
N VAL A 126 16.61 17.73 4.06
CA VAL A 126 15.92 17.91 5.37
C VAL A 126 14.46 18.34 5.22
N LYS A 127 14.16 19.16 4.21
CA LYS A 127 12.78 19.57 3.90
C LYS A 127 11.89 18.38 3.57
N ASP A 128 12.41 17.42 2.78
CA ASP A 128 11.63 16.24 2.37
C ASP A 128 11.47 15.24 3.53
N GLN A 129 12.49 15.10 4.40
CA GLN A 129 12.37 14.33 5.64
C GLN A 129 11.24 14.88 6.51
N HIS A 130 11.20 16.21 6.69
CA HIS A 130 10.14 16.88 7.47
C HIS A 130 8.77 16.71 6.83
N ALA A 131 8.67 16.79 5.49
CA ALA A 131 7.39 16.62 4.79
C ALA A 131 6.82 15.20 5.02
N ILE A 132 7.64 14.17 4.86
CA ILE A 132 7.24 12.78 5.10
C ILE A 132 6.76 12.58 6.54
N LEU A 133 7.50 13.10 7.52
CA LEU A 133 7.16 12.96 8.94
C LEU A 133 5.94 13.80 9.36
N ALA A 134 5.68 14.91 8.66
CA ALA A 134 4.51 15.75 8.92
C ALA A 134 3.18 15.09 8.50
N GLU A 135 3.22 14.15 7.55
CA GLU A 135 2.04 13.39 7.13
C GLU A 135 1.58 12.39 8.20
N VAL A 136 2.42 12.11 9.20
CA VAL A 136 2.16 11.06 10.19
C VAL A 136 2.00 11.66 11.58
N PRO A 137 0.79 11.61 12.17
CA PRO A 137 0.59 12.06 13.54
C PRO A 137 1.35 11.19 14.54
N VAL A 138 2.24 11.79 15.29
CA VAL A 138 3.20 11.15 16.22
C VAL A 138 2.53 10.59 17.49
N LYS A 139 1.21 10.69 17.66
CA LYS A 139 0.58 10.55 18.97
C LYS A 139 0.10 9.15 19.36
N VAL A 140 0.09 8.21 18.41
CA VAL A 140 -0.39 6.85 18.69
C VAL A 140 0.73 5.87 18.43
N PRO A 141 1.32 5.25 19.45
CA PRO A 141 2.29 4.17 19.23
C PRO A 141 1.60 2.99 18.54
N PRO A 142 2.26 2.31 17.59
CA PRO A 142 1.71 1.10 16.99
C PRO A 142 1.60 0.01 18.06
N ALA A 143 0.57 -0.84 17.93
CA ALA A 143 0.44 -2.04 18.74
C ALA A 143 0.05 -3.21 17.83
N ILE A 144 0.54 -4.42 18.19
CA ILE A 144 0.28 -5.64 17.44
C ILE A 144 -1.21 -5.99 17.50
N ASN A 145 -1.74 -6.47 16.38
CA ASN A 145 -3.14 -6.88 16.25
C ASN A 145 -4.17 -5.75 16.53
N THR A 146 -3.76 -4.48 16.41
CA THR A 146 -4.69 -3.34 16.48
C THR A 146 -5.03 -2.83 15.09
N ASP A 147 -6.23 -2.24 14.97
CA ASP A 147 -6.61 -1.57 13.73
C ASP A 147 -5.68 -0.38 13.46
N TYR A 148 -5.31 -0.18 12.19
CA TYR A 148 -4.74 1.09 11.78
C TYR A 148 -5.80 2.20 11.95
N PRO A 149 -5.50 3.30 12.63
CA PRO A 149 -6.49 4.33 12.93
C PRO A 149 -7.04 4.98 11.65
N THR A 150 -8.30 4.74 11.34
CA THR A 150 -8.97 5.26 10.12
C THR A 150 -9.07 6.79 10.07
N ALA A 151 -8.97 7.45 11.22
CA ALA A 151 -8.94 8.92 11.31
C ALA A 151 -7.58 9.52 10.94
N LEU A 152 -6.53 8.70 10.79
CA LEU A 152 -5.20 9.15 10.41
C LEU A 152 -5.01 9.00 8.90
N PRO A 153 -4.30 9.96 8.25
CA PRO A 153 -3.88 9.76 6.87
C PRO A 153 -2.99 8.51 6.76
N LEU A 154 -3.16 7.78 5.67
CA LEU A 154 -2.24 6.69 5.31
C LEU A 154 -0.94 7.31 4.82
N ALA A 155 0.01 7.51 5.74
CA ALA A 155 1.33 8.00 5.36
C ALA A 155 2.03 7.01 4.44
N THR A 156 2.41 7.51 3.29
CA THR A 156 2.99 6.70 2.21
C THR A 156 4.48 6.53 2.41
N VAL A 157 4.97 5.31 2.33
CA VAL A 157 6.41 5.06 2.18
C VAL A 157 6.83 5.53 0.79
N PRO A 158 7.87 6.39 0.66
CA PRO A 158 8.30 6.92 -0.62
C PRO A 158 8.61 5.81 -1.63
N PRO A 159 8.18 5.94 -2.91
CA PRO A 159 8.38 4.90 -3.91
C PRO A 159 9.82 4.43 -4.07
N GLY A 160 10.80 5.37 -4.03
CA GLY A 160 12.23 5.04 -4.10
C GLY A 160 12.73 4.22 -2.91
N LEU A 161 12.08 4.33 -1.74
CA LEU A 161 12.37 3.49 -0.58
C LEU A 161 11.69 2.13 -0.71
N LEU A 162 10.44 2.07 -1.18
CA LEU A 162 9.73 0.79 -1.42
C LEU A 162 10.50 -0.14 -2.35
N LEU A 163 11.18 0.40 -3.37
CA LEU A 163 12.01 -0.38 -4.30
C LEU A 163 13.25 -1.01 -3.64
N LYS A 164 13.64 -0.55 -2.45
CA LYS A 164 14.80 -1.06 -1.70
C LYS A 164 14.39 -2.07 -0.62
N LEU A 165 13.09 -2.07 -0.26
CA LEU A 165 12.55 -2.96 0.76
C LEU A 165 12.18 -4.32 0.15
N PRO A 166 12.13 -5.40 0.96
CA PRO A 166 11.63 -6.70 0.53
C PRO A 166 10.23 -6.58 -0.07
N THR A 167 9.97 -7.23 -1.20
CA THR A 167 8.66 -7.21 -1.86
C THR A 167 7.65 -7.99 -1.03
N LEU A 168 6.49 -7.37 -0.77
CA LEU A 168 5.40 -7.99 -0.01
C LEU A 168 4.35 -8.62 -0.91
N PRO A 169 3.61 -9.65 -0.43
CA PRO A 169 2.35 -10.07 -1.02
C PRO A 169 1.33 -8.92 -1.09
N MET A 170 0.37 -9.02 -2.03
CA MET A 170 -0.61 -7.95 -2.31
C MET A 170 -1.49 -7.57 -1.11
N ASP A 171 -1.66 -8.47 -0.14
CA ASP A 171 -2.48 -8.23 1.05
C ASP A 171 -1.74 -7.45 2.16
N LEU A 172 -0.44 -7.24 1.99
CA LEU A 172 0.41 -6.54 2.96
C LEU A 172 1.04 -5.29 2.36
N GLU A 173 1.25 -4.29 3.21
CA GLU A 173 1.95 -3.07 2.82
C GLU A 173 2.84 -2.53 3.94
N TYR A 174 3.88 -1.80 3.54
CA TYR A 174 4.64 -0.97 4.48
C TYR A 174 3.99 0.40 4.61
N ARG A 175 3.85 0.90 5.85
CA ARG A 175 3.40 2.25 6.16
C ARG A 175 4.26 2.87 7.25
N PHE A 176 4.28 4.20 7.30
CA PHE A 176 4.81 4.88 8.45
C PHE A 176 3.70 5.23 9.45
N LEU A 177 3.99 5.04 10.74
CA LEU A 177 3.19 5.55 11.84
C LEU A 177 4.13 6.24 12.82
N GLY A 178 4.16 7.57 12.81
CA GLY A 178 5.24 8.31 13.41
C GLY A 178 6.59 7.95 12.77
N ARG A 179 7.57 7.63 13.61
CA ARG A 179 8.87 7.16 13.15
C ARG A 179 8.97 5.65 13.00
N HIS A 180 7.87 4.94 13.24
CA HIS A 180 7.83 3.48 13.15
C HIS A 180 7.49 3.06 11.72
N LEU A 181 8.15 2.02 11.22
CA LEU A 181 7.74 1.32 10.01
C LEU A 181 6.80 0.19 10.41
N ILE A 182 5.56 0.23 9.98
CA ILE A 182 4.57 -0.82 10.25
C ILE A 182 4.40 -1.73 9.04
N LEU A 183 4.08 -2.99 9.30
CA LEU A 183 3.53 -3.93 8.35
C LEU A 183 2.01 -3.96 8.57
N ARG A 184 1.25 -3.57 7.57
CA ARG A 184 -0.22 -3.50 7.64
C ARG A 184 -0.83 -4.53 6.72
N ASP A 185 -1.84 -5.26 7.22
CA ASP A 185 -2.77 -6.02 6.41
C ASP A 185 -3.82 -5.06 5.82
N ILE A 186 -3.90 -5.02 4.50
CA ILE A 186 -4.77 -4.07 3.78
C ILE A 186 -6.24 -4.44 3.94
N LYS A 187 -6.56 -5.75 3.85
CA LYS A 187 -7.94 -6.26 3.87
C LYS A 187 -8.54 -6.30 5.26
N ALA A 188 -7.70 -6.47 6.29
CA ALA A 188 -8.11 -6.47 7.68
C ALA A 188 -7.90 -5.12 8.37
N ASN A 189 -7.27 -4.15 7.71
CA ASN A 189 -6.82 -2.88 8.29
C ASN A 189 -6.03 -3.05 9.60
N LEU A 190 -5.23 -4.10 9.69
CA LEU A 190 -4.60 -4.57 10.92
C LEU A 190 -3.10 -4.26 10.92
N ILE A 191 -2.56 -3.77 12.03
CA ILE A 191 -1.11 -3.68 12.26
C ILE A 191 -0.60 -5.07 12.63
N VAL A 192 0.13 -5.69 11.70
CA VAL A 192 0.65 -7.05 11.82
C VAL A 192 1.91 -7.09 12.66
N ASP A 193 2.83 -6.16 12.38
CA ASP A 193 4.11 -6.00 13.09
C ASP A 193 4.68 -4.60 12.84
N PHE A 194 5.71 -4.21 13.58
CA PHE A 194 6.37 -2.92 13.35
C PHE A 194 7.83 -2.91 13.79
N ILE A 195 8.62 -2.05 13.12
CA ILE A 195 9.99 -1.71 13.52
C ILE A 195 9.94 -0.35 14.22
N PRO A 196 10.24 -0.28 15.52
CA PRO A 196 10.24 0.98 16.25
C PRO A 196 11.37 1.88 15.75
N ASP A 197 11.08 3.20 15.69
CA ASP A 197 12.06 4.24 15.36
C ASP A 197 12.90 3.98 14.09
N ALA A 198 12.33 3.25 13.11
CA ALA A 198 12.99 2.96 11.82
C ALA A 198 13.41 4.24 11.09
N VAL A 199 12.62 5.32 11.24
CA VAL A 199 12.98 6.64 10.70
C VAL A 199 13.82 7.40 11.71
N PRO A 200 15.03 7.87 11.34
CA PRO A 200 15.86 8.67 12.21
C PRO A 200 15.15 9.93 12.72
N ALA A 201 15.47 10.37 13.93
CA ALA A 201 14.99 11.66 14.40
C ALA A 201 15.54 12.78 13.51
N ALA A 202 14.66 13.72 13.11
CA ALA A 202 15.11 14.87 12.35
C ALA A 202 16.22 15.62 13.11
N PRO A 203 17.28 16.09 12.42
CA PRO A 203 18.34 16.83 13.07
C PRO A 203 17.76 18.08 13.75
N SER A 204 18.09 18.27 15.03
CA SER A 204 17.64 19.45 15.77
C SER A 204 18.25 20.73 15.17
N LYS A 205 17.47 21.82 15.19
CA LYS A 205 17.92 23.14 14.66
C LYS A 205 19.28 23.60 15.21
N SER A 206 19.67 23.17 16.42
CA SER A 206 20.98 23.50 17.02
C SER A 206 22.16 22.86 16.29
N LYS A 207 21.99 21.71 15.66
CA LYS A 207 23.06 21.01 14.92
C LYS A 207 23.30 21.60 13.54
N ILE A 208 22.31 22.29 12.96
CA ILE A 208 22.41 22.96 11.67
C ILE A 208 23.20 24.26 11.77
N ALA A 209 22.99 25.04 12.85
CA ALA A 209 23.71 26.30 13.08
C ALA A 209 25.23 26.12 13.32
N GLY A 210 25.66 24.95 13.83
CA GLY A 210 27.07 24.65 14.07
C GLY A 210 27.86 24.22 12.82
N ARG A 211 27.17 23.90 11.72
CA ARG A 211 27.82 23.41 10.48
C ARG A 211 28.07 24.54 9.46
N GLU A 212 27.39 25.67 9.63
CA GLU A 212 27.60 26.89 8.79
C GLU A 212 28.65 27.87 9.38
N ALA A 213 29.22 27.57 10.53
CA ALA A 213 30.11 28.48 11.27
C ALA A 213 31.60 28.11 11.18
N HIS A 214 32.03 27.38 10.17
CA HIS A 214 33.46 27.23 9.86
C HIS A 214 33.75 27.79 8.45
N PRO A 215 34.55 28.89 8.38
CA PRO A 215 35.03 29.44 7.14
C PRO A 215 36.04 28.53 6.42
#